data_0771a89f5c6b86d600c8a5352da0c2df
#
_entry.id   0771a89f5c6b86d600c8a5352da0c2df
#
_cell.length_a   1.000
_cell.length_b   1.000
_cell.length_c   1.000
_cell.angle_alpha   90.00
_cell.angle_beta   90.00
_cell.angle_gamma   90.00
#
_symmetry.space_group_name_H-M   'P 1'
#
loop_
_entity.id
_entity.type
_entity.pdbx_description
1 polymer ?
#
loop_
_entity_poly.entity_id
_entity_poly.type
_entity_poly.pdbx_seq_one_letter_code
_entity_poly.pdbx_strand_id
1 'polypeptide(L)'
;QSPFIDLNPWAQVPVLEDGEVVLRDSQAILVYLSRRYGGHQWWPDNAAHQGEVMQWLSTAANEIHAGPNVARLIDKFGYPLDKAPALEVSARVLPLIEKHLSEHQWLAMGRPTIAECAVFPYLALGWEGGVTLESYPAIRAWIERIKALPGYVGMPGIG
;
A
#
# COMPACT_ATOMS: atom_id res chain seq x y z
N GLN A 1 -24.30 14.01 14.99
CA GLN A 1 -23.74 12.96 14.12
C GLN A 1 -22.77 13.63 13.16
N SER A 2 -21.60 13.06 12.95
CA SER A 2 -20.64 13.62 11.98
C SER A 2 -21.09 13.22 10.58
N PRO A 3 -21.12 14.13 9.58
CA PRO A 3 -21.43 13.80 8.18
C PRO A 3 -20.61 12.62 7.65
N PHE A 4 -19.39 12.44 8.17
CA PHE A 4 -18.52 11.33 7.83
C PHE A 4 -19.11 9.95 8.19
N ILE A 5 -19.80 9.84 9.32
CA ILE A 5 -20.43 8.57 9.75
C ILE A 5 -21.58 8.19 8.81
N ASP A 6 -22.27 9.18 8.23
CA ASP A 6 -23.35 8.93 7.28
C ASP A 6 -22.78 8.38 5.95
N LEU A 7 -21.58 8.81 5.56
CA LEU A 7 -20.86 8.29 4.39
C LEU A 7 -20.19 6.93 4.65
N ASN A 8 -19.65 6.73 5.84
CA ASN A 8 -18.99 5.49 6.22
C ASN A 8 -19.34 5.08 7.66
N PRO A 9 -20.34 4.19 7.84
CA PRO A 9 -20.74 3.70 9.17
C PRO A 9 -19.63 2.94 9.93
N TRP A 10 -18.56 2.53 9.25
CA TRP A 10 -17.41 1.88 9.87
C TRP A 10 -16.46 2.87 10.57
N ALA A 11 -16.72 4.19 10.42
CA ALA A 11 -15.90 5.26 11.00
C ALA A 11 -14.40 5.19 10.62
N GLN A 12 -14.08 4.64 9.47
CA GLN A 12 -12.71 4.44 8.99
C GLN A 12 -12.43 5.31 7.76
N VAL A 13 -11.20 5.79 7.65
CA VAL A 13 -10.67 6.44 6.47
C VAL A 13 -9.89 5.42 5.63
N PRO A 14 -9.82 5.59 4.29
CA PRO A 14 -10.38 6.68 3.49
C PRO A 14 -11.85 6.48 3.10
N VAL A 15 -12.48 7.58 2.69
CA VAL A 15 -13.74 7.58 1.95
C VAL A 15 -13.54 8.43 0.71
N LEU A 16 -14.02 7.96 -0.43
CA LEU A 16 -14.07 8.67 -1.70
C LEU A 16 -15.51 9.03 -2.03
N GLU A 17 -15.74 10.28 -2.40
CA GLU A 17 -16.96 10.76 -3.04
C GLU A 17 -16.62 11.22 -4.46
N ASP A 18 -17.30 10.70 -5.48
CA ASP A 18 -17.15 11.07 -6.88
C ASP A 18 -18.53 11.07 -7.57
N GLY A 19 -19.15 12.24 -7.60
CA GLY A 19 -20.54 12.38 -8.00
C GLY A 19 -21.49 11.61 -7.09
N GLU A 20 -22.22 10.65 -7.64
CA GLU A 20 -23.12 9.79 -6.86
C GLU A 20 -22.42 8.54 -6.26
N VAL A 21 -21.14 8.34 -6.60
CA VAL A 21 -20.36 7.18 -6.13
C VAL A 21 -19.74 7.52 -4.78
N VAL A 22 -20.05 6.71 -3.77
CA VAL A 22 -19.40 6.77 -2.46
C VAL A 22 -18.73 5.42 -2.19
N LEU A 23 -17.43 5.43 -1.98
CA LEU A 23 -16.63 4.24 -1.72
C LEU A 23 -15.82 4.39 -0.43
N ARG A 24 -15.78 3.34 0.35
CA ARG A 24 -14.84 3.12 1.45
C ARG A 24 -13.86 2.03 1.08
N ASP A 25 -12.80 1.87 1.84
CA ASP A 25 -11.70 0.94 1.61
C ASP A 25 -10.71 1.41 0.53
N SER A 26 -9.44 1.51 0.92
CA SER A 26 -8.40 2.04 0.04
C SER A 26 -8.16 1.18 -1.21
N GLN A 27 -8.33 -0.13 -1.13
CA GLN A 27 -8.12 -1.03 -2.27
C GLN A 27 -9.26 -0.87 -3.28
N ALA A 28 -10.50 -0.80 -2.80
CA ALA A 28 -11.66 -0.55 -3.65
C ALA A 28 -11.57 0.82 -4.33
N ILE A 29 -11.13 1.85 -3.60
CA ILE A 29 -10.92 3.20 -4.14
C ILE A 29 -9.83 3.20 -5.21
N LEU A 30 -8.70 2.50 -4.99
CA LEU A 30 -7.64 2.38 -6.00
C LEU A 30 -8.13 1.72 -7.28
N VAL A 31 -8.90 0.64 -7.18
CA VAL A 31 -9.51 -0.03 -8.36
C VAL A 31 -10.46 0.93 -9.10
N TYR A 32 -11.33 1.62 -8.38
CA TYR A 32 -12.25 2.58 -8.97
C TYR A 32 -11.51 3.70 -9.70
N LEU A 33 -10.58 4.36 -9.03
CA LEU A 33 -9.83 5.49 -9.60
C LEU A 33 -9.01 5.06 -10.82
N SER A 34 -8.37 3.91 -10.77
CA SER A 34 -7.60 3.38 -11.89
C SER A 34 -8.47 3.08 -13.12
N ARG A 35 -9.66 2.53 -12.90
CA ARG A 35 -10.62 2.26 -13.99
C ARG A 35 -11.25 3.53 -14.55
N ARG A 36 -11.58 4.48 -13.69
CA ARG A 36 -12.29 5.70 -14.05
C ARG A 36 -11.38 6.74 -14.69
N TYR A 37 -10.15 6.89 -14.18
CA TYR A 37 -9.24 7.99 -14.49
C TYR A 37 -7.84 7.56 -14.92
N GLY A 38 -7.38 6.36 -14.53
CA GLY A 38 -5.99 5.92 -14.69
C GLY A 38 -5.69 5.21 -16.01
N GLY A 39 -6.71 4.83 -16.78
CA GLY A 39 -6.54 4.04 -18.01
C GLY A 39 -5.97 2.63 -17.76
N HIS A 40 -5.66 1.92 -18.86
CA HIS A 40 -5.17 0.53 -18.81
C HIS A 40 -3.79 0.37 -18.17
N GLN A 41 -3.09 1.47 -17.91
CA GLN A 41 -1.75 1.42 -17.30
C GLN A 41 -1.79 0.99 -15.84
N TRP A 42 -2.78 1.45 -15.08
CA TRP A 42 -2.86 1.23 -13.64
C TRP A 42 -3.64 -0.02 -13.26
N TRP A 43 -4.59 -0.43 -14.09
CA TRP A 43 -5.39 -1.63 -13.91
C TRP A 43 -5.56 -2.36 -15.24
N PRO A 44 -5.19 -3.65 -15.32
CA PRO A 44 -5.27 -4.43 -16.55
C PRO A 44 -6.69 -4.87 -16.91
N ASP A 45 -6.90 -5.20 -18.19
CA ASP A 45 -8.19 -5.68 -18.68
C ASP A 45 -8.33 -7.20 -18.64
N ASN A 46 -7.22 -7.96 -18.74
CA ASN A 46 -7.30 -9.42 -18.73
C ASN A 46 -7.28 -10.00 -17.31
N ALA A 47 -7.97 -11.12 -17.13
CA ALA A 47 -8.17 -11.76 -15.83
C ALA A 47 -6.87 -12.21 -15.14
N ALA A 48 -5.87 -12.68 -15.90
CA ALA A 48 -4.60 -13.14 -15.32
C ALA A 48 -3.85 -11.98 -14.67
N HIS A 49 -3.69 -10.87 -15.39
CA HIS A 49 -3.04 -9.68 -14.84
C HIS A 49 -3.85 -9.02 -13.72
N GLN A 50 -5.19 -9.04 -13.80
CA GLN A 50 -6.03 -8.59 -12.68
C GLN A 50 -5.74 -9.41 -11.42
N GLY A 51 -5.59 -10.73 -11.58
CA GLY A 51 -5.20 -11.62 -10.49
C GLY A 51 -3.83 -11.27 -9.90
N GLU A 52 -2.83 -10.99 -10.75
CA GLU A 52 -1.50 -10.57 -10.30
C GLU A 52 -1.55 -9.28 -9.45
N VAL A 53 -2.25 -8.26 -9.93
CA VAL A 53 -2.40 -7.00 -9.19
C VAL A 53 -3.19 -7.24 -7.89
N MET A 54 -4.27 -8.02 -7.97
CA MET A 54 -5.14 -8.29 -6.81
C MET A 54 -4.43 -9.02 -5.68
N GLN A 55 -3.46 -9.93 -5.98
CA GLN A 55 -2.63 -10.55 -4.95
C GLN A 55 -1.90 -9.51 -4.10
N TRP A 56 -1.34 -8.47 -4.73
CA TRP A 56 -0.64 -7.39 -4.02
C TRP A 56 -1.57 -6.49 -3.24
N LEU A 57 -2.79 -6.21 -3.76
CA LEU A 57 -3.81 -5.50 -2.99
C LEU A 57 -4.20 -6.29 -1.73
N SER A 58 -4.36 -7.60 -1.85
CA SER A 58 -4.63 -8.47 -0.70
C SER A 58 -3.47 -8.51 0.28
N THR A 59 -2.22 -8.61 -0.20
CA THR A 59 -1.02 -8.53 0.63
C THR A 59 -0.93 -7.19 1.36
N ALA A 60 -1.27 -6.09 0.69
CA ALA A 60 -1.30 -4.77 1.32
C ALA A 60 -2.34 -4.69 2.44
N ALA A 61 -3.55 -5.22 2.22
CA ALA A 61 -4.64 -5.21 3.19
C ALA A 61 -4.42 -6.18 4.38
N ASN A 62 -3.61 -7.22 4.20
CA ASN A 62 -3.36 -8.24 5.23
C ASN A 62 -1.94 -8.09 5.83
N GLU A 63 -0.92 -8.64 5.18
CA GLU A 63 0.42 -8.76 5.76
C GLU A 63 1.10 -7.40 5.97
N ILE A 64 1.00 -6.50 5.00
CA ILE A 64 1.57 -5.15 5.11
C ILE A 64 0.82 -4.35 6.19
N HIS A 65 -0.51 -4.47 6.24
CA HIS A 65 -1.30 -3.83 7.28
C HIS A 65 -0.95 -4.38 8.67
N ALA A 66 -0.95 -5.70 8.84
CA ALA A 66 -0.69 -6.35 10.13
C ALA A 66 0.77 -6.19 10.61
N GLY A 67 1.72 -6.00 9.69
CA GLY A 67 3.13 -5.81 9.97
C GLY A 67 3.54 -4.33 10.02
N PRO A 68 4.17 -3.79 8.96
CA PRO A 68 4.75 -2.44 8.97
C PRO A 68 3.76 -1.34 9.33
N ASN A 69 2.49 -1.44 8.87
CA ASN A 69 1.51 -0.40 9.18
C ASN A 69 1.10 -0.41 10.66
N VAL A 70 0.80 -1.58 11.24
CA VAL A 70 0.44 -1.67 12.67
C VAL A 70 1.60 -1.22 13.55
N ALA A 71 2.84 -1.59 13.24
CA ALA A 71 4.01 -1.10 13.95
C ALA A 71 4.10 0.44 13.94
N ARG A 72 3.82 1.05 12.77
CA ARG A 72 3.76 2.51 12.60
C ARG A 72 2.60 3.14 13.37
N LEU A 73 1.41 2.53 13.36
CA LEU A 73 0.24 3.03 14.11
C LEU A 73 0.53 3.11 15.62
N ILE A 74 1.26 2.15 16.15
CA ILE A 74 1.66 2.13 17.56
C ILE A 74 2.65 3.26 17.87
N ASP A 75 3.77 3.32 17.15
CA ASP A 75 4.85 4.26 17.49
C ASP A 75 4.51 5.70 17.13
N LYS A 76 3.89 5.94 15.99
CA LYS A 76 3.60 7.29 15.52
C LYS A 76 2.29 7.87 16.04
N PHE A 77 1.26 7.03 16.20
CA PHE A 77 -0.08 7.49 16.54
C PHE A 77 -0.57 7.03 17.92
N GLY A 78 0.26 6.28 18.68
CA GLY A 78 -0.05 5.86 20.03
C GLY A 78 -1.17 4.84 20.16
N TYR A 79 -1.37 3.99 19.15
CA TYR A 79 -2.38 2.93 19.21
C TYR A 79 -2.05 1.95 20.35
N PRO A 80 -3.03 1.61 21.22
CA PRO A 80 -2.81 0.75 22.40
C PRO A 80 -2.79 -0.75 22.01
N LEU A 81 -1.84 -1.13 21.15
CA LEU A 81 -1.66 -2.50 20.68
C LEU A 81 -0.27 -3.02 21.07
N ASP A 82 -0.12 -4.34 21.16
CA ASP A 82 1.18 -4.98 21.29
C ASP A 82 1.92 -4.92 19.95
N LYS A 83 3.16 -4.45 19.99
CA LYS A 83 3.99 -4.29 18.79
C LYS A 83 4.67 -5.57 18.35
N ALA A 84 4.92 -6.52 19.26
CA ALA A 84 5.68 -7.72 18.94
C ALA A 84 5.09 -8.53 17.78
N PRO A 85 3.77 -8.79 17.70
CA PRO A 85 3.17 -9.46 16.55
C PRO A 85 3.39 -8.72 15.23
N ALA A 86 3.34 -7.39 15.24
CA ALA A 86 3.56 -6.60 14.02
C ALA A 86 5.00 -6.69 13.52
N LEU A 87 5.98 -6.72 14.42
CA LEU A 87 7.39 -6.94 14.05
C LEU A 87 7.62 -8.37 13.52
N GLU A 88 6.97 -9.39 14.10
CA GLU A 88 7.04 -10.77 13.61
C GLU A 88 6.47 -10.89 12.19
N VAL A 89 5.31 -10.28 11.93
CA VAL A 89 4.73 -10.25 10.59
C VAL A 89 5.66 -9.52 9.61
N SER A 90 6.22 -8.37 10.02
CA SER A 90 7.18 -7.62 9.20
C SER A 90 8.41 -8.45 8.85
N ALA A 91 8.99 -9.15 9.84
CA ALA A 91 10.15 -10.03 9.65
C ALA A 91 9.87 -11.21 8.71
N ARG A 92 8.62 -11.65 8.61
CA ARG A 92 8.20 -12.72 7.70
C ARG A 92 7.92 -12.20 6.29
N VAL A 93 7.26 -11.05 6.14
CA VAL A 93 6.81 -10.58 4.83
C VAL A 93 7.90 -9.85 4.05
N LEU A 94 8.77 -9.07 4.71
CA LEU A 94 9.79 -8.28 4.03
C LEU A 94 10.78 -9.13 3.21
N PRO A 95 11.30 -10.28 3.69
CA PRO A 95 12.16 -11.13 2.87
C PRO A 95 11.47 -11.68 1.61
N LEU A 96 10.16 -11.89 1.65
CA LEU A 96 9.39 -12.37 0.49
C LEU A 96 9.26 -11.27 -0.56
N ILE A 97 8.99 -10.04 -0.13
CA ILE A 97 8.94 -8.87 -1.02
C ILE A 97 10.32 -8.57 -1.59
N GLU A 98 11.36 -8.62 -0.77
CA GLU A 98 12.75 -8.44 -1.19
C GLU A 98 13.13 -9.43 -2.28
N LYS A 99 12.85 -10.72 -2.06
CA LYS A 99 13.11 -11.76 -3.05
C LYS A 99 12.37 -11.47 -4.36
N HIS A 100 11.08 -11.14 -4.30
CA HIS A 100 10.30 -10.80 -5.48
C HIS A 100 10.94 -9.63 -6.25
N LEU A 101 11.25 -8.54 -5.55
CA LEU A 101 11.82 -7.32 -6.15
C LEU A 101 13.29 -7.47 -6.58
N SER A 102 14.01 -8.49 -6.09
CA SER A 102 15.33 -8.84 -6.61
C SER A 102 15.28 -9.48 -8.01
N GLU A 103 14.15 -10.10 -8.35
CA GLU A 103 13.91 -10.77 -9.62
C GLU A 103 13.03 -9.93 -10.57
N HIS A 104 12.27 -8.96 -10.03
CA HIS A 104 11.29 -8.14 -10.76
C HIS A 104 11.46 -6.66 -10.44
N GLN A 105 11.32 -5.81 -11.44
CA GLN A 105 11.40 -4.36 -11.23
C GLN A 105 10.17 -3.78 -10.52
N TRP A 106 9.02 -4.42 -10.66
CA TRP A 106 7.71 -3.97 -10.17
C TRP A 106 6.97 -5.13 -9.52
N LEU A 107 5.98 -4.82 -8.70
CA LEU A 107 5.20 -5.83 -7.98
C LEU A 107 4.40 -6.73 -8.93
N ALA A 108 3.83 -6.14 -9.98
CA ALA A 108 3.05 -6.88 -10.98
C ALA A 108 3.36 -6.38 -12.39
N MET A 109 3.13 -7.22 -13.39
CA MET A 109 3.08 -6.88 -14.82
C MET A 109 4.35 -6.21 -15.39
N GLY A 110 5.47 -6.20 -14.70
CA GLY A 110 6.70 -5.54 -15.15
C GLY A 110 6.60 -4.02 -15.33
N ARG A 111 5.62 -3.36 -14.73
CA ARG A 111 5.37 -1.92 -14.77
C ARG A 111 4.60 -1.43 -13.55
N PRO A 112 4.58 -0.10 -13.26
CA PRO A 112 3.77 0.43 -12.17
C PRO A 112 2.28 0.15 -12.38
N THR A 113 1.61 -0.22 -11.29
CA THR A 113 0.17 -0.46 -11.20
C THR A 113 -0.36 0.09 -9.87
N ILE A 114 -1.63 -0.09 -9.58
CA ILE A 114 -2.17 0.24 -8.25
C ILE A 114 -1.60 -0.66 -7.13
N ALA A 115 -0.93 -1.76 -7.46
CA ALA A 115 -0.19 -2.56 -6.48
C ALA A 115 0.90 -1.73 -5.79
N GLU A 116 1.65 -0.93 -6.56
CA GLU A 116 2.62 0.01 -6.04
C GLU A 116 1.96 1.03 -5.09
N CYS A 117 0.84 1.61 -5.49
CA CYS A 117 0.11 2.58 -4.66
C CYS A 117 -0.35 1.97 -3.33
N ALA A 118 -0.72 0.69 -3.33
CA ALA A 118 -1.19 0.00 -2.13
C ALA A 118 -0.07 -0.37 -1.15
N VAL A 119 1.11 -0.71 -1.66
CA VAL A 119 2.23 -1.26 -0.85
C VAL A 119 3.25 -0.19 -0.47
N PHE A 120 3.59 0.69 -1.40
CA PHE A 120 4.68 1.67 -1.27
C PHE A 120 4.62 2.53 0.01
N PRO A 121 3.49 3.18 0.37
CA PRO A 121 3.47 4.09 1.51
C PRO A 121 3.86 3.40 2.82
N TYR A 122 3.43 2.17 3.00
CA TYR A 122 3.66 1.41 4.23
C TYR A 122 5.10 0.91 4.37
N LEU A 123 5.74 0.51 3.25
CA LEU A 123 7.14 0.13 3.28
C LEU A 123 8.05 1.35 3.41
N ALA A 124 7.80 2.41 2.65
CA ALA A 124 8.57 3.64 2.71
C ALA A 124 8.51 4.35 4.07
N LEU A 125 7.39 4.22 4.79
CA LEU A 125 7.19 4.77 6.14
C LEU A 125 7.37 3.75 7.27
N GLY A 126 7.82 2.54 6.98
CA GLY A 126 8.01 1.48 7.97
C GLY A 126 8.97 1.88 9.10
N TRP A 127 9.95 2.74 8.80
CA TRP A 127 10.90 3.27 9.79
C TRP A 127 10.22 4.05 10.93
N GLU A 128 9.07 4.69 10.69
CA GLU A 128 8.27 5.37 11.73
C GLU A 128 7.68 4.39 12.75
N GLY A 129 7.65 3.10 12.43
CA GLY A 129 7.28 1.99 13.32
C GLY A 129 8.48 1.12 13.71
N GLY A 130 9.72 1.58 13.48
CA GLY A 130 10.92 0.82 13.81
C GLY A 130 11.20 -0.37 12.87
N VAL A 131 10.51 -0.43 11.72
CA VAL A 131 10.76 -1.45 10.69
C VAL A 131 11.81 -0.91 9.72
N THR A 132 13.06 -1.39 9.85
CA THR A 132 14.17 -0.96 9.00
C THR A 132 14.21 -1.72 7.68
N LEU A 133 14.63 -1.03 6.62
CA LEU A 133 14.85 -1.60 5.28
C LEU A 133 16.36 -1.73 4.93
N GLU A 134 17.27 -1.60 5.89
CA GLU A 134 18.72 -1.64 5.63
C GLU A 134 19.16 -2.96 4.98
N SER A 135 18.57 -4.07 5.39
CA SER A 135 18.87 -5.40 4.86
C SER A 135 18.09 -5.76 3.57
N TYR A 136 17.32 -4.82 3.01
CA TYR A 136 16.42 -5.04 1.88
C TYR A 136 16.74 -4.10 0.70
N PRO A 137 17.87 -4.31 0.00
CA PRO A 137 18.31 -3.42 -1.07
C PRO A 137 17.37 -3.36 -2.27
N ALA A 138 16.67 -4.45 -2.64
CA ALA A 138 15.74 -4.45 -3.75
C ALA A 138 14.47 -3.64 -3.43
N ILE A 139 13.96 -3.74 -2.20
CA ILE A 139 12.84 -2.90 -1.73
C ILE A 139 13.26 -1.42 -1.76
N ARG A 140 14.44 -1.08 -1.27
CA ARG A 140 14.94 0.32 -1.31
C ARG A 140 15.08 0.82 -2.73
N ALA A 141 15.63 0.03 -3.64
CA ALA A 141 15.76 0.38 -5.05
C ALA A 141 14.38 0.57 -5.72
N TRP A 142 13.39 -0.24 -5.35
CA TRP A 142 12.02 -0.11 -5.81
C TRP A 142 11.36 1.18 -5.29
N ILE A 143 11.57 1.55 -4.01
CA ILE A 143 11.10 2.81 -3.44
C ILE A 143 11.66 4.00 -4.24
N GLU A 144 12.96 4.03 -4.51
CA GLU A 144 13.58 5.11 -5.29
C GLU A 144 13.07 5.12 -6.75
N ARG A 145 12.79 3.97 -7.31
CA ARG A 145 12.19 3.87 -8.66
C ARG A 145 10.79 4.47 -8.72
N ILE A 146 9.97 4.27 -7.69
CA ILE A 146 8.64 4.90 -7.58
C ILE A 146 8.77 6.42 -7.45
N LYS A 147 9.68 6.89 -6.60
CA LYS A 147 9.93 8.33 -6.40
C LYS A 147 10.40 9.02 -7.68
N ALA A 148 11.05 8.29 -8.59
CA ALA A 148 11.50 8.80 -9.88
C ALA A 148 10.40 8.80 -10.97
N LEU A 149 9.20 8.28 -10.70
CA LEU A 149 8.10 8.27 -11.68
C LEU A 149 7.65 9.70 -12.01
N PRO A 150 7.35 10.00 -13.29
CA PRO A 150 6.74 11.26 -13.66
C PRO A 150 5.43 11.50 -12.89
N GLY A 151 5.29 12.66 -12.29
CA GLY A 151 4.09 13.01 -11.51
C GLY A 151 4.06 12.43 -10.09
N TYR A 152 5.14 11.80 -9.62
CA TYR A 152 5.23 11.42 -8.21
C TYR A 152 5.09 12.64 -7.31
N VAL A 153 4.23 12.51 -6.31
CA VAL A 153 4.06 13.52 -5.26
C VAL A 153 4.41 12.87 -3.93
N GLY A 154 5.45 13.40 -3.30
CA GLY A 154 5.88 12.91 -1.97
C GLY A 154 4.84 13.19 -0.90
N MET A 155 4.84 12.38 0.15
CA MET A 155 4.03 12.57 1.34
C MET A 155 4.95 12.79 2.56
N PRO A 156 4.45 13.41 3.66
CA PRO A 156 5.26 13.61 4.86
C PRO A 156 5.94 12.32 5.34
N GLY A 157 7.26 12.37 5.52
CA GLY A 157 8.08 11.22 5.91
C GLY A 157 8.71 10.42 4.74
N ILE A 158 8.29 10.73 3.50
CA ILE A 158 8.90 10.18 2.28
C ILE A 158 9.42 11.36 1.47
N GLY A 159 10.71 11.61 1.51
CA GLY A 159 11.40 12.66 0.77
C GLY A 159 11.82 12.22 -0.62
#